data_201416d8e9085f91a3dd891837eaac5d
#
_entry.id   201416d8e9085f91a3dd891837eaac5d
#
_cell.length_a   1.000
_cell.length_b   1.000
_cell.length_c   1.000
_cell.angle_alpha   90.00
_cell.angle_beta   90.00
_cell.angle_gamma   90.00
#
_symmetry.space_group_name_H-M   'P 1'
#
loop_
_entity.id
_entity.type
_entity.pdbx_description
1 polymer ?
#
loop_
_entity_poly.entity_id
_entity_poly.type
_entity_poly.pdbx_seq_one_letter_code
_entity_poly.pdbx_strand_id
1 'polypeptide(L)'
;LADRFPDAQPDSLAALSDPDWPDLDDEETVMLSEASARLAKRGVASAAADPDRRLDMLSGATSELRAAWGTSEARCVEWAGLFLPDADLDVQREQIPMTISQADSINSAADSLGLQNPEHPPGEQEWEALRAHAKGVVELAARLDLSEQATRALAQQHVPTLSLLVGPLGAAKMVTLAGGRERLARMPSGSLQVLGASGAMAAHRRGAPPPKHSPILFSLPPVSRAPRWV
;
A
#
# COMPACT_ATOMS: atom_id res chain seq x y z
N LEU A 1 -39.59 8.11 5.43
CA LEU A 1 -38.51 8.79 6.18
C LEU A 1 -37.94 9.96 5.38
N ALA A 2 -37.51 9.77 4.11
CA ALA A 2 -36.98 10.86 3.28
C ALA A 2 -37.95 12.04 3.11
N ASP A 3 -39.27 11.78 3.03
CA ASP A 3 -40.29 12.82 2.94
C ASP A 3 -40.51 13.57 4.28
N ARG A 4 -40.16 12.91 5.40
CA ARG A 4 -40.30 13.50 6.76
C ARG A 4 -39.02 14.27 7.14
N PHE A 5 -37.86 13.90 6.60
CA PHE A 5 -36.54 14.49 6.88
C PHE A 5 -35.80 14.81 5.57
N PRO A 6 -36.27 15.77 4.76
CA PRO A 6 -35.71 16.04 3.42
C PRO A 6 -34.25 16.55 3.47
N ASP A 7 -33.86 17.18 4.56
CA ASP A 7 -32.56 17.80 4.76
C ASP A 7 -31.60 16.95 5.61
N ALA A 8 -32.05 15.76 6.06
CA ALA A 8 -31.21 14.88 6.88
C ALA A 8 -30.04 14.31 6.07
N GLN A 9 -28.84 14.76 6.37
CA GLN A 9 -27.62 14.17 5.85
C GLN A 9 -27.14 13.04 6.77
N PRO A 10 -26.82 11.84 6.26
CA PRO A 10 -26.47 10.67 7.08
C PRO A 10 -25.11 10.76 7.79
N ASP A 11 -24.45 11.92 7.76
CA ASP A 11 -23.00 12.05 8.00
C ASP A 11 -22.57 12.18 9.45
N SER A 12 -23.45 12.25 10.43
CA SER A 12 -22.98 12.26 11.80
C SER A 12 -24.00 11.71 12.81
N LEU A 13 -23.58 10.72 13.56
CA LEU A 13 -24.20 10.35 14.83
C LEU A 13 -24.31 11.56 15.81
N ALA A 14 -23.47 12.58 15.64
CA ALA A 14 -23.53 13.84 16.36
C ALA A 14 -24.80 14.65 16.01
N ALA A 15 -25.36 14.50 14.82
CA ALA A 15 -26.63 15.13 14.44
C ALA A 15 -27.80 14.53 15.20
N LEU A 16 -27.71 13.31 15.71
CA LEU A 16 -28.73 12.67 16.55
C LEU A 16 -28.78 13.25 17.97
N SER A 17 -27.76 14.01 18.39
CA SER A 17 -27.73 14.75 19.66
C SER A 17 -28.03 16.24 19.48
N ASP A 18 -28.39 16.70 18.27
CA ASP A 18 -28.83 18.07 18.02
C ASP A 18 -30.17 18.33 18.73
N PRO A 19 -30.27 19.38 19.53
CA PRO A 19 -31.54 19.73 20.21
C PRO A 19 -32.71 20.02 19.25
N ASP A 20 -32.41 20.29 17.97
CA ASP A 20 -33.42 20.47 16.92
C ASP A 20 -33.87 19.16 16.24
N TRP A 21 -33.26 18.02 16.60
CA TRP A 21 -33.68 16.72 16.08
C TRP A 21 -34.98 16.27 16.80
N PRO A 22 -35.99 15.85 16.06
CA PRO A 22 -37.26 15.46 16.70
C PRO A 22 -37.06 14.22 17.59
N ASP A 23 -37.75 14.24 18.75
CA ASP A 23 -37.80 13.05 19.59
C ASP A 23 -38.44 11.90 18.81
N LEU A 24 -37.75 10.78 18.75
CA LEU A 24 -38.19 9.57 18.08
C LEU A 24 -38.65 8.56 19.12
N ASP A 25 -39.80 7.94 18.88
CA ASP A 25 -40.19 6.76 19.65
C ASP A 25 -39.33 5.51 19.25
N ASP A 26 -39.52 4.41 19.97
CA ASP A 26 -38.76 3.18 19.78
C ASP A 26 -38.96 2.61 18.36
N GLU A 27 -40.17 2.68 17.80
CA GLU A 27 -40.48 2.18 16.46
C GLU A 27 -39.83 3.07 15.38
N GLU A 28 -39.90 4.37 15.54
CA GLU A 28 -39.24 5.34 14.65
C GLU A 28 -37.71 5.19 14.68
N THR A 29 -37.11 4.93 15.84
CA THR A 29 -35.69 4.68 16.02
C THR A 29 -35.27 3.43 15.29
N VAL A 30 -36.02 2.34 15.38
CA VAL A 30 -35.75 1.10 14.63
C VAL A 30 -35.89 1.35 13.13
N MET A 31 -36.91 2.03 12.66
CA MET A 31 -37.09 2.37 11.25
C MET A 31 -35.98 3.23 10.71
N LEU A 32 -35.50 4.22 11.47
CA LEU A 32 -34.37 5.06 11.11
C LEU A 32 -33.07 4.25 10.99
N SER A 33 -32.81 3.37 11.95
CA SER A 33 -31.65 2.46 11.93
C SER A 33 -31.65 1.55 10.70
N GLU A 34 -32.80 0.92 10.40
CA GLU A 34 -32.92 0.09 9.19
C GLU A 34 -32.76 0.90 7.89
N ALA A 35 -33.34 2.09 7.81
CA ALA A 35 -33.19 2.96 6.66
C ALA A 35 -31.74 3.39 6.46
N SER A 36 -31.05 3.77 7.53
CA SER A 36 -29.63 4.11 7.53
C SER A 36 -28.76 2.95 7.07
N ALA A 37 -29.05 1.74 7.60
CA ALA A 37 -28.32 0.53 7.16
C ALA A 37 -28.56 0.20 5.67
N ARG A 38 -29.79 0.39 5.17
CA ARG A 38 -30.10 0.21 3.73
C ARG A 38 -29.40 1.25 2.86
N LEU A 39 -29.36 2.52 3.29
CA LEU A 39 -28.63 3.57 2.57
C LEU A 39 -27.12 3.31 2.56
N ALA A 40 -26.54 2.91 3.70
CA ALA A 40 -25.15 2.54 3.79
C ALA A 40 -24.81 1.37 2.84
N LYS A 41 -25.64 0.30 2.82
CA LYS A 41 -25.46 -0.83 1.89
C LYS A 41 -25.52 -0.40 0.43
N ARG A 42 -26.46 0.50 0.06
CA ARG A 42 -26.54 1.04 -1.30
C ARG A 42 -25.31 1.89 -1.63
N GLY A 43 -24.84 2.72 -0.69
CA GLY A 43 -23.61 3.50 -0.84
C GLY A 43 -22.39 2.62 -1.07
N VAL A 44 -22.23 1.54 -0.30
CA VAL A 44 -21.16 0.55 -0.50
C VAL A 44 -21.27 -0.14 -1.88
N ALA A 45 -22.48 -0.56 -2.26
CA ALA A 45 -22.69 -1.18 -3.58
C ALA A 45 -22.36 -0.22 -4.74
N SER A 46 -22.73 1.05 -4.61
CA SER A 46 -22.37 2.10 -5.58
C SER A 46 -20.86 2.34 -5.62
N ALA A 47 -20.19 2.39 -4.46
CA ALA A 47 -18.75 2.54 -4.37
C ALA A 47 -18.00 1.35 -5.00
N ALA A 48 -18.54 0.14 -4.92
CA ALA A 48 -17.97 -1.04 -5.56
C ALA A 48 -18.00 -0.97 -7.10
N ALA A 49 -18.93 -0.20 -7.67
CA ALA A 49 -18.99 0.05 -9.11
C ALA A 49 -18.03 1.17 -9.57
N ASP A 50 -17.54 1.99 -8.64
CA ASP A 50 -16.64 3.11 -8.94
C ASP A 50 -15.19 2.62 -9.11
N PRO A 51 -14.57 2.77 -10.30
CA PRO A 51 -13.19 2.37 -10.54
C PRO A 51 -12.18 3.14 -9.68
N ASP A 52 -12.44 4.39 -9.30
CA ASP A 52 -11.55 5.18 -8.43
C ASP A 52 -11.48 4.53 -7.03
N ARG A 53 -12.63 4.10 -6.48
CA ARG A 53 -12.68 3.41 -5.18
C ARG A 53 -12.02 2.04 -5.20
N ARG A 54 -12.24 1.29 -6.29
CA ARG A 54 -11.58 -0.01 -6.48
C ARG A 54 -10.06 0.14 -6.60
N LEU A 55 -9.61 1.17 -7.33
CA LEU A 55 -8.19 1.48 -7.48
C LEU A 55 -7.57 1.93 -6.15
N ASP A 56 -8.31 2.68 -5.34
CA ASP A 56 -7.90 3.08 -3.98
C ASP A 56 -7.64 1.86 -3.10
N MET A 57 -8.58 0.90 -3.04
CA MET A 57 -8.40 -0.34 -2.28
C MET A 57 -7.19 -1.16 -2.75
N LEU A 58 -7.04 -1.35 -4.06
CA LEU A 58 -5.90 -2.09 -4.62
C LEU A 58 -4.56 -1.38 -4.37
N SER A 59 -4.51 -0.06 -4.55
CA SER A 59 -3.30 0.73 -4.32
C SER A 59 -2.90 0.74 -2.83
N GLY A 60 -3.87 0.80 -1.93
CA GLY A 60 -3.68 0.68 -0.49
C GLY A 60 -3.10 -0.68 -0.12
N ALA A 61 -3.78 -1.76 -0.52
CA ALA A 61 -3.34 -3.13 -0.27
C ALA A 61 -1.93 -3.41 -0.84
N THR A 62 -1.65 -2.93 -2.06
CA THR A 62 -0.33 -3.06 -2.68
C THR A 62 0.75 -2.34 -1.86
N SER A 63 0.45 -1.15 -1.34
CA SER A 63 1.39 -0.37 -0.53
C SER A 63 1.67 -1.04 0.82
N GLU A 64 0.65 -1.57 1.46
CA GLU A 64 0.74 -2.29 2.74
C GLU A 64 1.52 -3.61 2.59
N LEU A 65 1.22 -4.40 1.55
CA LEU A 65 1.95 -5.63 1.24
C LEU A 65 3.43 -5.35 0.94
N ARG A 66 3.74 -4.29 0.21
CA ARG A 66 5.12 -3.89 -0.08
C ARG A 66 5.88 -3.51 1.18
N ALA A 67 5.26 -2.76 2.09
CA ALA A 67 5.87 -2.39 3.36
C ALA A 67 6.10 -3.61 4.27
N ALA A 68 5.11 -4.50 4.36
CA ALA A 68 5.21 -5.73 5.13
C ALA A 68 6.29 -6.66 4.58
N TRP A 69 6.30 -6.87 3.26
CA TRP A 69 7.33 -7.67 2.58
C TRP A 69 8.72 -7.09 2.82
N GLY A 70 8.94 -5.79 2.58
CA GLY A 70 10.26 -5.17 2.73
C GLY A 70 10.81 -5.27 4.16
N THR A 71 9.96 -5.09 5.18
CA THR A 71 10.35 -5.23 6.58
C THR A 71 10.71 -6.69 6.92
N SER A 72 9.88 -7.63 6.47
CA SER A 72 10.09 -9.06 6.75
C SER A 72 11.30 -9.61 5.98
N GLU A 73 11.47 -9.20 4.73
CA GLU A 73 12.60 -9.60 3.89
C GLU A 73 13.92 -9.10 4.48
N ALA A 74 14.01 -7.83 4.87
CA ALA A 74 15.21 -7.29 5.51
C ALA A 74 15.57 -8.07 6.77
N ARG A 75 14.59 -8.38 7.62
CA ARG A 75 14.82 -9.20 8.83
C ARG A 75 15.28 -10.61 8.48
N CYS A 76 14.70 -11.25 7.46
CA CYS A 76 15.08 -12.57 7.02
C CYS A 76 16.55 -12.62 6.56
N VAL A 77 16.94 -11.64 5.75
CA VAL A 77 18.30 -11.55 5.22
C VAL A 77 19.33 -11.27 6.33
N GLU A 78 19.03 -10.33 7.24
CA GLU A 78 19.88 -10.06 8.40
C GLU A 78 20.04 -11.28 9.31
N TRP A 79 18.95 -11.99 9.59
CA TRP A 79 18.98 -13.19 10.44
C TRP A 79 19.76 -14.33 9.79
N ALA A 80 19.53 -14.57 8.49
CA ALA A 80 20.31 -15.54 7.73
C ALA A 80 21.80 -15.20 7.68
N GLY A 81 22.15 -13.93 7.57
CA GLY A 81 23.51 -13.44 7.56
C GLY A 81 24.33 -13.76 8.83
N LEU A 82 23.66 -13.98 9.97
CA LEU A 82 24.33 -14.44 11.21
C LEU A 82 24.95 -15.83 11.03
N PHE A 83 24.34 -16.68 10.21
CA PHE A 83 24.77 -18.06 9.97
C PHE A 83 25.52 -18.22 8.64
N LEU A 84 25.42 -17.26 7.74
CA LEU A 84 26.00 -17.25 6.41
C LEU A 84 26.89 -16.01 6.23
N PRO A 85 28.02 -15.90 6.97
CA PRO A 85 28.83 -14.69 7.00
C PRO A 85 29.50 -14.36 5.67
N ASP A 86 29.68 -15.36 4.79
CA ASP A 86 30.26 -15.18 3.47
C ASP A 86 29.21 -14.79 2.40
N ALA A 87 27.94 -14.67 2.78
CA ALA A 87 26.89 -14.26 1.86
C ALA A 87 27.05 -12.79 1.46
N ASP A 88 27.06 -12.50 0.17
CA ASP A 88 26.89 -11.15 -0.34
C ASP A 88 25.44 -10.76 -0.25
N LEU A 89 25.09 -10.07 0.86
CA LEU A 89 23.69 -9.70 1.16
C LEU A 89 23.08 -8.71 0.15
N ASP A 90 23.89 -8.05 -0.68
CA ASP A 90 23.40 -7.19 -1.75
C ASP A 90 23.10 -7.99 -3.02
N VAL A 91 23.99 -8.93 -3.38
CA VAL A 91 23.85 -9.74 -4.60
C VAL A 91 22.89 -10.91 -4.42
N GLN A 92 22.94 -11.59 -3.27
CA GLN A 92 22.17 -12.81 -2.99
C GLN A 92 20.86 -12.53 -2.24
N ARG A 93 20.56 -11.26 -1.98
CA ARG A 93 19.43 -10.79 -1.17
C ARG A 93 18.09 -11.43 -1.55
N GLU A 94 17.80 -11.49 -2.86
CA GLU A 94 16.54 -12.06 -3.35
C GLU A 94 16.49 -13.58 -3.26
N GLN A 95 17.64 -14.24 -3.30
CA GLN A 95 17.75 -15.70 -3.29
C GLN A 95 17.67 -16.28 -1.86
N ILE A 96 18.19 -15.56 -0.86
CA ILE A 96 18.28 -16.05 0.53
C ILE A 96 16.91 -16.50 1.09
N PRO A 97 15.83 -15.71 1.08
CA PRO A 97 14.55 -16.16 1.62
C PRO A 97 14.00 -17.39 0.89
N MET A 98 14.14 -17.44 -0.44
CA MET A 98 13.67 -18.57 -1.24
C MET A 98 14.43 -19.83 -0.89
N THR A 99 15.76 -19.77 -0.84
CA THR A 99 16.62 -20.92 -0.54
C THR A 99 16.36 -21.46 0.87
N ILE A 100 16.30 -20.57 1.88
CA ILE A 100 16.01 -20.98 3.26
C ILE A 100 14.63 -21.60 3.40
N SER A 101 13.63 -21.07 2.70
CA SER A 101 12.26 -21.59 2.74
C SER A 101 12.15 -23.03 2.27
N GLN A 102 13.04 -23.46 1.37
CA GLN A 102 13.05 -24.77 0.72
C GLN A 102 14.05 -25.74 1.36
N ALA A 103 15.07 -25.22 2.02
CA ALA A 103 16.14 -26.04 2.61
C ALA A 103 15.68 -26.81 3.85
N ASP A 104 16.27 -27.96 4.09
CA ASP A 104 16.02 -28.79 5.29
C ASP A 104 16.89 -28.36 6.49
N SER A 105 18.02 -27.69 6.23
CA SER A 105 18.93 -27.18 7.25
C SER A 105 19.68 -25.95 6.74
N ILE A 106 20.32 -25.21 7.64
CA ILE A 106 21.17 -24.07 7.26
C ILE A 106 22.35 -24.52 6.40
N ASN A 107 22.89 -25.74 6.62
CA ASN A 107 23.96 -26.29 5.81
C ASN A 107 23.52 -26.55 4.38
N SER A 108 22.32 -27.13 4.18
CA SER A 108 21.79 -27.34 2.83
C SER A 108 21.44 -26.02 2.14
N ALA A 109 21.09 -24.98 2.90
CA ALA A 109 20.90 -23.64 2.36
C ALA A 109 22.25 -23.03 1.94
N ALA A 110 23.30 -23.16 2.76
CA ALA A 110 24.66 -22.71 2.43
C ALA A 110 25.17 -23.39 1.14
N ASP A 111 25.06 -24.70 1.06
CA ASP A 111 25.46 -25.48 -0.12
C ASP A 111 24.73 -24.99 -1.39
N SER A 112 23.42 -24.73 -1.29
CA SER A 112 22.61 -24.25 -2.40
C SER A 112 22.99 -22.84 -2.87
N LEU A 113 23.50 -22.00 -1.96
CA LEU A 113 24.00 -20.66 -2.24
C LEU A 113 25.47 -20.64 -2.65
N GLY A 114 26.16 -21.79 -2.61
CA GLY A 114 27.58 -21.90 -2.90
C GLY A 114 28.47 -21.32 -1.80
N LEU A 115 27.99 -21.32 -0.56
CA LEU A 115 28.66 -20.76 0.61
C LEU A 115 29.23 -21.88 1.49
N GLN A 116 30.15 -21.52 2.39
CA GLN A 116 30.66 -22.45 3.40
C GLN A 116 29.61 -22.71 4.48
N ASN A 117 29.64 -23.92 5.03
CA ASN A 117 28.77 -24.26 6.15
C ASN A 117 29.15 -23.47 7.38
N PRO A 118 28.17 -22.96 8.16
CA PRO A 118 28.46 -22.16 9.35
C PRO A 118 29.18 -22.99 10.44
N GLU A 119 30.16 -22.38 11.10
CA GLU A 119 30.83 -22.99 12.26
C GLU A 119 29.86 -23.17 13.45
N HIS A 120 28.90 -22.27 13.56
CA HIS A 120 27.89 -22.24 14.62
C HIS A 120 26.49 -22.25 14.00
N PRO A 121 25.95 -23.42 13.63
CA PRO A 121 24.62 -23.50 13.05
C PRO A 121 23.53 -23.18 14.07
N PRO A 122 22.34 -22.71 13.64
CA PRO A 122 21.20 -22.50 14.54
C PRO A 122 20.76 -23.82 15.18
N GLY A 123 20.21 -23.73 16.40
CA GLY A 123 19.50 -24.86 17.01
C GLY A 123 18.22 -25.20 16.23
N GLU A 124 17.70 -26.41 16.46
CA GLU A 124 16.53 -26.92 15.71
C GLU A 124 15.32 -25.94 15.73
N GLN A 125 14.96 -25.45 16.91
CA GLN A 125 13.83 -24.51 17.05
C GLN A 125 14.11 -23.16 16.39
N GLU A 126 15.35 -22.69 16.42
CA GLU A 126 15.75 -21.44 15.77
C GLU A 126 15.73 -21.59 14.24
N TRP A 127 16.20 -22.72 13.74
CA TRP A 127 16.12 -23.04 12.30
C TRP A 127 14.66 -23.09 11.83
N GLU A 128 13.79 -23.77 12.56
CA GLU A 128 12.36 -23.82 12.21
C GLU A 128 11.73 -22.42 12.20
N ALA A 129 12.09 -21.56 13.14
CA ALA A 129 11.60 -20.19 13.20
C ALA A 129 12.11 -19.36 12.00
N LEU A 130 13.40 -19.45 11.67
CA LEU A 130 13.98 -18.77 10.51
C LEU A 130 13.36 -19.25 9.20
N ARG A 131 13.22 -20.56 9.06
CA ARG A 131 12.58 -21.18 7.87
C ARG A 131 11.12 -20.75 7.72
N ALA A 132 10.36 -20.73 8.82
CA ALA A 132 8.97 -20.27 8.81
C ALA A 132 8.88 -18.79 8.44
N HIS A 133 9.80 -17.95 8.94
CA HIS A 133 9.89 -16.55 8.57
C HIS A 133 10.20 -16.38 7.06
N ALA A 134 11.16 -17.13 6.54
CA ALA A 134 11.51 -17.12 5.12
C ALA A 134 10.33 -17.53 4.22
N LYS A 135 9.56 -18.56 4.60
CA LYS A 135 8.31 -18.94 3.92
C LYS A 135 7.32 -17.79 3.88
N GLY A 136 7.15 -17.08 5.01
CA GLY A 136 6.29 -15.90 5.09
C GLY A 136 6.74 -14.79 4.13
N VAL A 137 8.05 -14.55 3.99
CA VAL A 137 8.60 -13.58 3.03
C VAL A 137 8.26 -13.94 1.58
N VAL A 138 8.46 -15.23 1.22
CA VAL A 138 8.11 -15.73 -0.13
C VAL A 138 6.62 -15.60 -0.42
N GLU A 139 5.77 -15.93 0.55
CA GLU A 139 4.32 -15.75 0.41
C GLU A 139 3.90 -14.29 0.28
N LEU A 140 4.52 -13.39 1.04
CA LEU A 140 4.25 -11.95 0.93
C LEU A 140 4.66 -11.43 -0.45
N ALA A 141 5.80 -11.88 -0.99
CA ALA A 141 6.24 -11.53 -2.34
C ALA A 141 5.20 -11.95 -3.40
N ALA A 142 4.70 -13.18 -3.32
CA ALA A 142 3.67 -13.68 -4.24
C ALA A 142 2.35 -12.89 -4.14
N ARG A 143 1.92 -12.55 -2.93
CA ARG A 143 0.72 -11.73 -2.70
C ARG A 143 0.89 -10.31 -3.23
N LEU A 144 2.08 -9.72 -3.04
CA LEU A 144 2.43 -8.41 -3.57
C LEU A 144 2.38 -8.40 -5.09
N ASP A 145 2.96 -9.40 -5.76
CA ASP A 145 2.94 -9.52 -7.22
C ASP A 145 1.50 -9.58 -7.76
N LEU A 146 0.65 -10.43 -7.18
CA LEU A 146 -0.77 -10.50 -7.54
C LEU A 146 -1.51 -9.16 -7.37
N SER A 147 -1.25 -8.47 -6.26
CA SER A 147 -1.85 -7.16 -5.98
C SER A 147 -1.37 -6.09 -6.96
N GLU A 148 -0.07 -6.09 -7.31
CA GLU A 148 0.48 -5.21 -8.33
C GLU A 148 -0.10 -5.47 -9.71
N GLN A 149 -0.22 -6.73 -10.12
CA GLN A 149 -0.82 -7.11 -11.39
C GLN A 149 -2.26 -6.60 -11.50
N ALA A 150 -3.08 -6.82 -10.46
CA ALA A 150 -4.45 -6.33 -10.41
C ALA A 150 -4.51 -4.79 -10.46
N THR A 151 -3.63 -4.11 -9.72
CA THR A 151 -3.52 -2.65 -9.70
C THR A 151 -3.14 -2.11 -11.08
N ARG A 152 -2.14 -2.74 -11.75
CA ARG A 152 -1.71 -2.37 -13.11
C ARG A 152 -2.84 -2.52 -14.12
N ALA A 153 -3.54 -3.66 -14.09
CA ALA A 153 -4.63 -3.93 -15.00
C ALA A 153 -5.77 -2.89 -14.86
N LEU A 154 -6.20 -2.61 -13.63
CA LEU A 154 -7.26 -1.63 -13.39
C LEU A 154 -6.81 -0.21 -13.76
N ALA A 155 -5.58 0.20 -13.42
CA ALA A 155 -5.06 1.52 -13.76
C ALA A 155 -4.94 1.71 -15.28
N GLN A 156 -4.48 0.70 -16.03
CA GLN A 156 -4.40 0.75 -17.49
C GLN A 156 -5.78 0.86 -18.13
N GLN A 157 -6.79 0.21 -17.56
CA GLN A 157 -8.17 0.31 -18.03
C GLN A 157 -8.80 1.66 -17.69
N HIS A 158 -8.59 2.17 -16.49
CA HIS A 158 -9.28 3.34 -15.96
C HIS A 158 -8.63 4.67 -16.35
N VAL A 159 -7.28 4.72 -16.33
CA VAL A 159 -6.48 5.92 -16.64
C VAL A 159 -5.33 5.59 -17.61
N PRO A 160 -5.65 5.13 -18.85
CA PRO A 160 -4.66 4.63 -19.80
C PRO A 160 -3.57 5.64 -20.15
N THR A 161 -3.93 6.87 -20.44
CA THR A 161 -2.97 7.92 -20.81
C THR A 161 -2.01 8.24 -19.66
N LEU A 162 -2.52 8.34 -18.43
CA LEU A 162 -1.68 8.56 -17.27
C LEU A 162 -0.77 7.36 -17.00
N SER A 163 -1.29 6.14 -17.19
CA SER A 163 -0.51 4.90 -17.08
C SER A 163 0.65 4.81 -18.06
N LEU A 164 0.49 5.36 -19.27
CA LEU A 164 1.58 5.45 -20.25
C LEU A 164 2.66 6.46 -19.83
N LEU A 165 2.26 7.57 -19.19
CA LEU A 165 3.19 8.64 -18.80
C LEU A 165 4.01 8.31 -17.55
N VAL A 166 3.36 7.79 -16.51
CA VAL A 166 3.98 7.59 -15.17
C VAL A 166 4.06 6.13 -14.74
N GLY A 167 3.69 5.22 -15.61
CA GLY A 167 3.53 3.80 -15.31
C GLY A 167 2.21 3.51 -14.56
N PRO A 168 1.66 2.29 -14.68
CA PRO A 168 0.33 1.97 -14.13
C PRO A 168 0.26 2.08 -12.61
N LEU A 169 1.28 1.64 -11.88
CA LEU A 169 1.34 1.76 -10.41
C LEU A 169 1.47 3.22 -9.97
N GLY A 170 2.26 4.03 -10.69
CA GLY A 170 2.39 5.46 -10.47
C GLY A 170 1.05 6.17 -10.70
N ALA A 171 0.35 5.82 -11.78
CA ALA A 171 -0.96 6.35 -12.11
C ALA A 171 -2.01 6.02 -11.04
N ALA A 172 -2.06 4.75 -10.59
CA ALA A 172 -2.92 4.32 -9.49
C ALA A 172 -2.68 5.16 -8.23
N LYS A 173 -1.42 5.29 -7.83
CA LYS A 173 -1.04 6.05 -6.65
C LYS A 173 -1.39 7.54 -6.77
N MET A 174 -1.25 8.14 -7.95
CA MET A 174 -1.64 9.54 -8.18
C MET A 174 -3.16 9.73 -8.07
N VAL A 175 -3.95 8.83 -8.64
CA VAL A 175 -5.43 8.86 -8.54
C VAL A 175 -5.87 8.74 -7.09
N THR A 176 -5.34 7.76 -6.35
CA THR A 176 -5.61 7.55 -4.92
C THR A 176 -5.25 8.78 -4.08
N LEU A 177 -4.04 9.33 -4.24
CA LEU A 177 -3.59 10.50 -3.48
C LEU A 177 -4.39 11.78 -3.80
N ALA A 178 -4.90 11.90 -5.00
CA ALA A 178 -5.75 13.02 -5.39
C ALA A 178 -7.20 12.86 -4.89
N GLY A 179 -7.61 11.65 -4.51
CA GLY A 179 -8.99 11.32 -4.13
C GLY A 179 -9.91 11.12 -5.33
N GLY A 180 -9.36 10.58 -6.44
CA GLY A 180 -10.07 10.20 -7.65
C GLY A 180 -9.55 10.87 -8.93
N ARG A 181 -9.88 10.27 -10.08
CA ARG A 181 -9.45 10.70 -11.40
C ARG A 181 -9.90 12.13 -11.72
N GLU A 182 -11.14 12.45 -11.41
CA GLU A 182 -11.71 13.76 -11.73
C GLU A 182 -11.02 14.89 -10.96
N ARG A 183 -10.76 14.66 -9.67
CA ARG A 183 -10.04 15.60 -8.83
C ARG A 183 -8.58 15.77 -9.27
N LEU A 184 -7.92 14.66 -9.64
CA LEU A 184 -6.58 14.69 -10.22
C LEU A 184 -6.52 15.57 -11.47
N ALA A 185 -7.49 15.43 -12.40
CA ALA A 185 -7.54 16.18 -13.63
C ALA A 185 -7.73 17.70 -13.43
N ARG A 186 -8.34 18.10 -12.32
CA ARG A 186 -8.55 19.53 -11.97
C ARG A 186 -7.44 20.10 -11.09
N MET A 187 -6.46 19.28 -10.71
CA MET A 187 -5.42 19.71 -9.78
C MET A 187 -4.44 20.69 -10.45
N PRO A 188 -4.09 21.82 -9.80
CA PRO A 188 -3.06 22.72 -10.30
C PRO A 188 -1.71 22.02 -10.44
N SER A 189 -0.94 22.38 -11.47
CA SER A 189 0.37 21.76 -11.76
C SER A 189 1.35 21.79 -10.57
N GLY A 190 1.38 22.88 -9.80
CA GLY A 190 2.22 22.99 -8.60
C GLY A 190 1.81 22.00 -7.51
N SER A 191 0.51 21.73 -7.32
CA SER A 191 0.02 20.71 -6.39
C SER A 191 0.32 19.29 -6.89
N LEU A 192 0.17 19.07 -8.19
CA LEU A 192 0.48 17.81 -8.84
C LEU A 192 1.98 17.47 -8.72
N GLN A 193 2.84 18.47 -8.89
CA GLN A 193 4.29 18.33 -8.79
C GLN A 193 4.75 17.78 -7.44
N VAL A 194 4.06 18.09 -6.35
CA VAL A 194 4.40 17.65 -4.98
C VAL A 194 3.40 16.63 -4.40
N LEU A 195 2.54 16.08 -5.22
CA LEU A 195 1.53 15.11 -4.79
C LEU A 195 2.18 13.90 -4.12
N GLY A 196 1.77 13.59 -2.88
CA GLY A 196 2.35 12.51 -2.08
C GLY A 196 3.64 12.85 -1.33
N ALA A 197 4.13 14.09 -1.42
CA ALA A 197 5.31 14.56 -0.68
C ALA A 197 4.96 15.10 0.72
N SER A 198 3.92 14.58 1.38
CA SER A 198 3.39 15.08 2.66
C SER A 198 4.45 15.17 3.77
N GLY A 199 5.33 14.17 3.87
CA GLY A 199 6.43 14.16 4.84
C GLY A 199 7.45 15.28 4.58
N ALA A 200 7.84 15.49 3.32
CA ALA A 200 8.75 16.56 2.93
C ALA A 200 8.10 17.95 3.10
N MET A 201 6.79 18.07 2.82
CA MET A 201 6.04 19.29 3.09
C MET A 201 5.95 19.59 4.59
N ALA A 202 5.76 18.58 5.42
CA ALA A 202 5.77 18.72 6.87
C ALA A 202 7.17 19.13 7.40
N ALA A 203 8.25 18.59 6.82
CA ALA A 203 9.61 18.98 7.12
C ALA A 203 9.89 20.44 6.69
N HIS A 204 9.38 20.83 5.51
CA HIS A 204 9.50 22.20 5.02
C HIS A 204 8.87 23.23 5.98
N ARG A 205 7.69 22.92 6.54
CA ARG A 205 7.06 23.79 7.56
C ARG A 205 7.92 23.95 8.83
N ARG A 206 8.86 23.03 9.06
CA ARG A 206 9.83 23.08 10.16
C ARG A 206 11.20 23.63 9.76
N GLY A 207 11.32 24.26 8.57
CA GLY A 207 12.51 24.93 8.08
C GLY A 207 13.37 24.16 7.09
N ALA A 208 12.98 22.93 6.68
CA ALA A 208 13.67 22.22 5.61
C ALA A 208 13.39 22.86 4.23
N PRO A 209 14.26 22.67 3.21
CA PRO A 209 13.96 23.08 1.85
C PRO A 209 12.65 22.50 1.32
N PRO A 210 11.89 23.22 0.47
CA PRO A 210 10.66 22.70 -0.10
C PRO A 210 10.93 21.51 -1.02
N PRO A 211 10.02 20.50 -1.07
CA PRO A 211 10.15 19.41 -2.02
C PRO A 211 10.02 19.91 -3.45
N LYS A 212 10.95 19.51 -4.32
CA LYS A 212 10.93 19.90 -5.73
C LYS A 212 9.99 19.02 -6.56
N HIS A 213 9.91 17.73 -6.22
CA HIS A 213 9.10 16.74 -6.93
C HIS A 213 8.47 15.75 -5.96
N SER A 214 7.33 15.18 -6.37
CA SER A 214 6.73 14.07 -5.65
C SER A 214 7.62 12.83 -5.74
N PRO A 215 7.54 11.92 -4.76
CA PRO A 215 8.24 10.63 -4.83
C PRO A 215 7.88 9.81 -6.09
N ILE A 216 6.64 9.95 -6.59
CA ILE A 216 6.17 9.27 -7.80
C ILE A 216 6.88 9.84 -9.03
N LEU A 217 6.92 11.16 -9.17
CA LEU A 217 7.57 11.80 -10.33
C LEU A 217 9.09 11.64 -10.29
N PHE A 218 9.68 11.66 -9.08
CA PHE A 218 11.13 11.47 -8.93
C PHE A 218 11.59 10.08 -9.36
N SER A 219 10.76 9.05 -9.21
CA SER A 219 11.09 7.69 -9.65
C SER A 219 11.10 7.52 -11.18
N LEU A 220 10.57 8.49 -11.93
CA LEU A 220 10.54 8.42 -13.40
C LEU A 220 11.92 8.68 -14.00
N PRO A 221 12.40 7.84 -14.95
CA PRO A 221 13.72 8.02 -15.57
C PRO A 221 13.97 9.42 -16.15
N PRO A 222 12.99 10.08 -16.81
CA PRO A 222 13.21 11.44 -17.32
C PRO A 222 13.47 12.48 -16.23
N VAL A 223 12.97 12.24 -15.01
CA VAL A 223 13.16 13.16 -13.87
C VAL A 223 14.42 12.80 -13.08
N SER A 224 14.63 11.52 -12.77
CA SER A 224 15.75 11.04 -11.95
C SER A 224 17.10 11.11 -12.66
N ARG A 225 17.10 10.99 -14.00
CA ARG A 225 18.31 11.01 -14.85
C ARG A 225 18.51 12.33 -15.57
N ALA A 226 17.63 13.31 -15.37
CA ALA A 226 17.80 14.63 -15.99
C ALA A 226 19.15 15.23 -15.56
N PRO A 227 19.95 15.80 -16.51
CA PRO A 227 21.16 16.52 -16.16
C PRO A 227 20.80 17.64 -15.17
N ARG A 228 21.59 17.76 -14.10
CA ARG A 228 21.48 18.94 -13.23
C ARG A 228 21.99 20.13 -14.05
N TRP A 229 21.07 20.93 -14.54
CA TRP A 229 21.45 22.24 -15.05
C TRP A 229 21.98 23.06 -13.86
N VAL A 230 23.23 23.40 -13.91
CA VAL A 230 23.94 24.26 -12.94
C VAL A 230 23.50 25.70 -13.14
#